data_3d9c2d6b68c215cb3907636446d4aca3
#
_entry.id   3d9c2d6b68c215cb3907636446d4aca3
#
_cell.length_a   1.000
_cell.length_b   1.000
_cell.length_c   1.000
_cell.angle_alpha   90.00
_cell.angle_beta   90.00
_cell.angle_gamma   90.00
#
_symmetry.space_group_name_H-M   'P 1'
#
loop_
_entity.id
_entity.type
_entity.pdbx_description
1 polymer ?
#
loop_
_entity_poly.entity_id
_entity_poly.type
_entity_poly.pdbx_seq_one_letter_code
_entity_poly.pdbx_strand_id
1 'polypeptide(L)'
;MIIKVIFNTAIALIFKPSETWKELKERQKEDGESFLPDFIYPFVGLVTIASFVGILFTRKEFDVQIALKASILSLLSVLGGLFLASYLVNEVWRKLFQRENNFKQCMCFVGYSSSLIYMLDILLSLLPEFFFLRFFALYIIYIAWEGAIPYMEVTEEEQLKFVGISTAIIILTPLVIEFALSMFMPGLRF
;
A
#
# COMPACT_ATOMS: atom_id res chain seq x y z
N MET A 1 6.05 -16.71 12.71
CA MET A 1 6.09 -15.57 13.65
C MET A 1 5.95 -14.23 12.92
N ILE A 2 6.66 -13.99 11.84
CA ILE A 2 6.64 -12.74 11.03
C ILE A 2 5.25 -12.37 10.52
N ILE A 3 4.53 -13.28 9.86
CA ILE A 3 3.19 -13.02 9.30
C ILE A 3 2.21 -12.48 10.36
N LYS A 4 2.22 -13.04 11.57
CA LYS A 4 1.36 -12.58 12.67
C LYS A 4 1.65 -11.13 13.07
N VAL A 5 2.92 -10.74 13.11
CA VAL A 5 3.34 -9.37 13.46
C VAL A 5 2.85 -8.39 12.40
N ILE A 6 2.99 -8.72 11.12
CA ILE A 6 2.57 -7.88 10.00
C ILE A 6 1.07 -7.64 10.00
N PHE A 7 0.28 -8.72 10.10
CA PHE A 7 -1.16 -8.59 10.18
C PHE A 7 -1.61 -7.83 11.42
N ASN A 8 -0.96 -8.04 12.57
CA ASN A 8 -1.26 -7.28 13.77
C ASN A 8 -0.98 -5.79 13.58
N THR A 9 0.14 -5.42 12.96
CA THR A 9 0.46 -4.01 12.67
C THR A 9 -0.55 -3.40 11.68
N ALA A 10 -0.90 -4.12 10.61
CA ALA A 10 -1.91 -3.66 9.65
C ALA A 10 -3.30 -3.50 10.30
N ILE A 11 -3.71 -4.45 11.11
CA ILE A 11 -4.97 -4.40 11.86
C ILE A 11 -4.94 -3.24 12.88
N ALA A 12 -3.83 -3.05 13.57
CA ALA A 12 -3.67 -1.94 14.51
C ALA A 12 -3.76 -0.58 13.81
N LEU A 13 -3.18 -0.42 12.60
CA LEU A 13 -3.30 0.78 11.78
C LEU A 13 -4.75 1.06 11.34
N ILE A 14 -5.56 0.02 11.16
CA ILE A 14 -6.98 0.17 10.79
C ILE A 14 -7.84 0.54 12.02
N PHE A 15 -7.64 -0.13 13.16
CA PHE A 15 -8.52 0.03 14.33
C PHE A 15 -8.04 1.09 15.33
N LYS A 16 -6.72 1.33 15.40
CA LYS A 16 -6.07 2.26 16.34
C LYS A 16 -4.95 3.06 15.68
N PRO A 17 -5.22 3.77 14.58
CA PRO A 17 -4.18 4.41 13.78
C PRO A 17 -3.34 5.39 14.60
N SER A 18 -3.96 6.23 15.45
CA SER A 18 -3.26 7.26 16.22
C SER A 18 -2.18 6.68 17.16
N GLU A 19 -2.50 5.61 17.88
CA GLU A 19 -1.56 4.94 18.80
C GLU A 19 -0.46 4.25 17.99
N THR A 20 -0.86 3.53 16.94
CA THR A 20 0.06 2.74 16.12
C THR A 20 1.09 3.63 15.40
N TRP A 21 0.70 4.79 14.89
CA TRP A 21 1.64 5.71 14.26
C TRP A 21 2.72 6.23 15.22
N LYS A 22 2.36 6.49 16.49
CA LYS A 22 3.32 6.88 17.51
C LYS A 22 4.31 5.76 17.81
N GLU A 23 3.82 4.52 17.98
CA GLU A 23 4.68 3.35 18.17
C GLU A 23 5.62 3.11 16.99
N LEU A 24 5.13 3.25 15.74
CA LEU A 24 5.96 3.10 14.55
C LEU A 24 7.05 4.17 14.46
N LYS A 25 6.75 5.41 14.90
CA LYS A 25 7.74 6.48 14.96
C LYS A 25 8.84 6.18 15.98
N GLU A 26 8.49 5.64 17.14
CA GLU A 26 9.44 5.25 18.18
C GLU A 26 10.34 4.11 17.71
N ARG A 27 9.76 3.04 17.13
CA ARG A 27 10.51 1.92 16.55
C ARG A 27 11.48 2.38 15.45
N GLN A 28 11.08 3.31 14.60
CA GLN A 28 11.95 3.85 13.57
C GLN A 28 13.21 4.53 14.15
N LYS A 29 13.11 5.11 15.33
CA LYS A 29 14.25 5.75 16.01
C LYS A 29 15.20 4.73 16.65
N GLU A 30 14.67 3.62 17.16
CA GLU A 30 15.42 2.64 17.92
C GLU A 30 16.15 1.60 17.06
N ASP A 31 15.49 1.03 16.06
CA ASP A 31 15.94 -0.21 15.38
C ASP A 31 16.61 -0.03 14.00
N GLY A 32 16.76 1.19 13.50
CA GLY A 32 17.39 1.41 12.17
C GLY A 32 16.73 0.67 11.00
N GLU A 33 15.57 0.26 11.18
CA GLU A 33 14.49 -0.39 10.42
C GLU A 33 14.79 -1.17 9.15
N SER A 34 14.38 -2.42 9.19
CA SER A 34 14.12 -3.33 8.08
C SER A 34 12.66 -3.27 7.58
N PHE A 35 12.08 -2.05 7.42
CA PHE A 35 10.69 -1.85 6.97
C PHE A 35 10.31 -2.68 5.74
N LEU A 36 11.16 -2.72 4.73
CA LEU A 36 10.90 -3.49 3.52
C LEU A 36 10.83 -5.00 3.79
N PRO A 37 11.85 -5.65 4.39
CA PRO A 37 11.79 -7.09 4.65
C PRO A 37 10.77 -7.48 5.73
N ASP A 38 10.55 -6.64 6.73
CA ASP A 38 9.70 -7.02 7.85
C ASP A 38 8.22 -6.70 7.63
N PHE A 39 7.89 -5.77 6.75
CA PHE A 39 6.50 -5.38 6.49
C PHE A 39 6.10 -5.55 5.03
N ILE A 40 6.83 -4.97 4.09
CA ILE A 40 6.41 -4.89 2.69
C ILE A 40 6.56 -6.21 1.95
N TYR A 41 7.74 -6.86 2.00
CA TYR A 41 7.97 -8.08 1.21
C TYR A 41 7.00 -9.22 1.54
N PRO A 42 6.62 -9.45 2.81
CA PRO A 42 5.60 -10.43 3.12
C PRO A 42 4.21 -10.09 2.56
N PHE A 43 3.79 -8.81 2.59
CA PHE A 43 2.54 -8.41 1.94
C PHE A 43 2.60 -8.60 0.43
N VAL A 44 3.69 -8.18 -0.20
CA VAL A 44 3.92 -8.40 -1.64
C VAL A 44 3.81 -9.87 -1.99
N GLY A 45 4.47 -10.74 -1.21
CA GLY A 45 4.39 -12.19 -1.40
C GLY A 45 2.96 -12.72 -1.28
N LEU A 46 2.24 -12.30 -0.24
CA LEU A 46 0.85 -12.73 -0.02
C LEU A 46 -0.10 -12.24 -1.13
N VAL A 47 0.00 -10.97 -1.54
CA VAL A 47 -0.81 -10.42 -2.64
C VAL A 47 -0.50 -11.16 -3.95
N THR A 48 0.77 -11.42 -4.23
CA THR A 48 1.21 -12.16 -5.43
C THR A 48 0.67 -13.59 -5.46
N ILE A 49 0.76 -14.31 -4.33
CA ILE A 49 0.20 -15.66 -4.19
C ILE A 49 -1.32 -15.64 -4.31
N ALA A 50 -1.99 -14.69 -3.64
CA ALA A 50 -3.44 -14.54 -3.70
C ALA A 50 -3.91 -14.28 -5.14
N SER A 51 -3.20 -13.46 -5.90
CA SER A 51 -3.50 -13.19 -7.31
C SER A 51 -3.33 -14.43 -8.19
N PHE A 52 -2.34 -15.29 -7.91
CA PHE A 52 -2.18 -16.56 -8.61
C PHE A 52 -3.31 -17.52 -8.30
N VAL A 53 -3.58 -17.73 -7.02
CA VAL A 53 -4.61 -18.66 -6.53
C VAL A 53 -6.01 -18.16 -6.90
N GLY A 54 -6.22 -16.86 -6.91
CA GLY A 54 -7.50 -16.24 -7.26
C GLY A 54 -8.01 -16.62 -8.65
N ILE A 55 -7.13 -16.92 -9.60
CA ILE A 55 -7.53 -17.41 -10.93
C ILE A 55 -8.28 -18.75 -10.86
N LEU A 56 -8.02 -19.58 -9.84
CA LEU A 56 -8.77 -20.82 -9.60
C LEU A 56 -10.26 -20.56 -9.29
N PHE A 57 -10.57 -19.40 -8.70
CA PHE A 57 -11.95 -19.04 -8.29
C PHE A 57 -12.66 -18.16 -9.31
N THR A 58 -11.91 -17.48 -10.17
CA THR A 58 -12.47 -16.52 -11.13
C THR A 58 -12.76 -17.13 -12.50
N ARG A 59 -12.14 -18.27 -12.85
CA ARG A 59 -12.27 -18.89 -14.17
C ARG A 59 -12.74 -20.34 -14.07
N LYS A 60 -13.54 -20.75 -15.06
CA LYS A 60 -14.03 -22.14 -15.17
C LYS A 60 -12.88 -23.13 -15.44
N GLU A 61 -11.90 -22.71 -16.21
CA GLU A 61 -10.71 -23.49 -16.53
C GLU A 61 -9.47 -22.75 -16.00
N PHE A 62 -8.62 -23.46 -15.28
CA PHE A 62 -7.39 -22.90 -14.75
C PHE A 62 -6.33 -22.79 -15.85
N ASP A 63 -5.93 -21.58 -16.14
CA ASP A 63 -4.85 -21.29 -17.07
C ASP A 63 -3.63 -20.74 -16.32
N VAL A 64 -2.55 -21.54 -16.30
CA VAL A 64 -1.30 -21.20 -15.64
C VAL A 64 -0.68 -19.92 -16.20
N GLN A 65 -0.79 -19.68 -17.50
CA GLN A 65 -0.22 -18.47 -18.11
C GLN A 65 -0.95 -17.22 -17.60
N ILE A 66 -2.27 -17.28 -17.48
CA ILE A 66 -3.06 -16.17 -16.95
C ILE A 66 -2.78 -15.98 -15.47
N ALA A 67 -2.67 -17.06 -14.69
CA ALA A 67 -2.33 -16.98 -13.28
C ALA A 67 -0.95 -16.36 -13.05
N LEU A 68 0.05 -16.72 -13.85
CA LEU A 68 1.39 -16.12 -13.80
C LEU A 68 1.35 -14.63 -14.20
N LYS A 69 0.61 -14.27 -15.25
CA LYS A 69 0.46 -12.86 -15.64
C LYS A 69 -0.21 -12.03 -14.55
N ALA A 70 -1.26 -12.55 -13.91
CA ALA A 70 -1.93 -11.89 -12.80
C ALA A 70 -0.98 -11.67 -11.60
N SER A 71 -0.18 -12.69 -11.26
CA SER A 71 0.82 -12.59 -10.20
C SER A 71 1.90 -11.56 -10.49
N ILE A 72 2.44 -11.55 -11.71
CA ILE A 72 3.46 -10.58 -12.13
C ILE A 72 2.87 -9.17 -12.12
N LEU A 73 1.66 -9.00 -12.63
CA LEU A 73 0.97 -7.72 -12.61
C LEU A 73 0.81 -7.20 -11.18
N SER A 74 0.32 -8.04 -10.28
CA SER A 74 0.12 -7.73 -8.87
C SER A 74 1.44 -7.38 -8.17
N LEU A 75 2.49 -8.19 -8.37
CA LEU A 75 3.83 -7.94 -7.86
C LEU A 75 4.36 -6.56 -8.27
N LEU A 76 4.29 -6.27 -9.57
CA LEU A 76 4.80 -5.02 -10.13
C LEU A 76 3.94 -3.82 -9.71
N SER A 77 2.62 -3.98 -9.60
CA SER A 77 1.72 -2.92 -9.16
C SER A 77 1.95 -2.55 -7.69
N VAL A 78 2.13 -3.53 -6.82
CA VAL A 78 2.37 -3.28 -5.39
C VAL A 78 3.75 -2.66 -5.16
N LEU A 79 4.82 -3.26 -5.68
CA LEU A 79 6.17 -2.73 -5.50
C LEU A 79 6.38 -1.42 -6.26
N GLY A 80 5.99 -1.38 -7.54
CA GLY A 80 6.11 -0.18 -8.35
C GLY A 80 5.24 0.95 -7.78
N GLY A 81 4.03 0.63 -7.32
CA GLY A 81 3.13 1.56 -6.64
C GLY A 81 3.76 2.14 -5.39
N LEU A 82 4.34 1.30 -4.53
CA LEU A 82 5.02 1.75 -3.32
C LEU A 82 6.19 2.70 -3.64
N PHE A 83 7.11 2.29 -4.52
CA PHE A 83 8.30 3.09 -4.82
C PHE A 83 7.95 4.39 -5.53
N LEU A 84 7.05 4.34 -6.52
CA LEU A 84 6.64 5.53 -7.26
C LEU A 84 5.82 6.48 -6.40
N ALA A 85 4.87 5.98 -5.60
CA ALA A 85 4.12 6.81 -4.67
C ALA A 85 5.04 7.45 -3.62
N SER A 86 5.99 6.69 -3.08
CA SER A 86 6.97 7.21 -2.13
C SER A 86 7.85 8.31 -2.72
N TYR A 87 8.27 8.14 -3.98
CA TYR A 87 9.02 9.16 -4.69
C TYR A 87 8.18 10.44 -4.89
N LEU A 88 6.92 10.29 -5.34
CA LEU A 88 6.03 11.43 -5.56
C LEU A 88 5.69 12.14 -4.25
N VAL A 89 5.41 11.41 -3.17
CA VAL A 89 5.17 11.99 -1.85
C VAL A 89 6.41 12.72 -1.34
N ASN A 90 7.61 12.16 -1.55
CA ASN A 90 8.85 12.83 -1.17
C ASN A 90 9.13 14.10 -2.00
N GLU A 91 8.77 14.12 -3.30
CA GLU A 91 8.86 15.33 -4.12
C GLU A 91 7.86 16.42 -3.66
N VAL A 92 6.65 16.02 -3.31
CA VAL A 92 5.65 16.92 -2.70
C VAL A 92 6.16 17.46 -1.37
N TRP A 93 6.72 16.59 -0.53
CA TRP A 93 7.34 16.92 0.76
C TRP A 93 8.42 18.00 0.63
N ARG A 94 9.30 17.81 -0.35
CA ARG A 94 10.41 18.77 -0.61
C ARG A 94 9.94 20.09 -1.20
N LYS A 95 9.13 20.01 -2.27
CA LYS A 95 8.81 21.19 -3.10
C LYS A 95 7.66 22.01 -2.55
N LEU A 96 6.65 21.35 -2.01
CA LEU A 96 5.41 22.01 -1.58
C LEU A 96 5.45 22.39 -0.10
N PHE A 97 6.06 21.52 0.72
CA PHE A 97 6.18 21.75 2.18
C PHE A 97 7.58 22.26 2.59
N GLN A 98 8.50 22.46 1.64
CA GLN A 98 9.84 22.99 1.85
C GLN A 98 10.64 22.26 2.94
N ARG A 99 10.47 20.95 3.02
CA ARG A 99 11.13 20.07 3.99
C ARG A 99 12.36 19.39 3.37
N GLU A 100 13.23 18.88 4.21
CA GLU A 100 14.39 18.11 3.77
C GLU A 100 13.99 16.79 3.10
N ASN A 101 14.86 16.30 2.21
CA ASN A 101 14.67 15.02 1.55
C ASN A 101 14.75 13.87 2.56
N ASN A 102 13.63 13.18 2.77
CA ASN A 102 13.57 11.99 3.60
C ASN A 102 12.75 10.88 2.93
N PHE A 103 13.31 10.35 1.85
CA PHE A 103 12.67 9.29 1.06
C PHE A 103 12.29 8.07 1.92
N LYS A 104 13.15 7.70 2.89
CA LYS A 104 12.88 6.55 3.77
C LYS A 104 11.63 6.77 4.62
N GLN A 105 11.48 7.94 5.23
CA GLN A 105 10.30 8.28 6.02
C GLN A 105 9.03 8.33 5.17
N CYS A 106 9.11 8.95 3.99
CA CYS A 106 8.00 8.98 3.03
C CYS A 106 7.60 7.56 2.58
N MET A 107 8.58 6.68 2.34
CA MET A 107 8.33 5.29 1.95
C MET A 107 7.64 4.50 3.07
N CYS A 108 8.06 4.65 4.30
CA CYS A 108 7.41 4.04 5.45
C CYS A 108 5.97 4.57 5.61
N PHE A 109 5.79 5.90 5.53
CA PHE A 109 4.46 6.51 5.60
C PHE A 109 3.52 5.97 4.51
N VAL A 110 3.96 5.94 3.26
CA VAL A 110 3.19 5.41 2.13
C VAL A 110 2.87 3.93 2.35
N GLY A 111 3.85 3.11 2.70
CA GLY A 111 3.66 1.67 2.85
C GLY A 111 2.75 1.29 4.01
N TYR A 112 2.90 1.93 5.17
CA TYR A 112 2.00 1.70 6.31
C TYR A 112 0.58 2.20 6.02
N SER A 113 0.43 3.37 5.39
CA SER A 113 -0.88 3.86 4.95
C SER A 113 -1.55 2.91 3.95
N SER A 114 -0.77 2.25 3.08
CA SER A 114 -1.26 1.29 2.08
C SER A 114 -1.63 -0.08 2.65
N SER A 115 -1.42 -0.33 3.95
CA SER A 115 -1.67 -1.64 4.59
C SER A 115 -3.07 -2.17 4.33
N LEU A 116 -4.08 -1.29 4.37
CA LEU A 116 -5.47 -1.64 4.07
C LEU A 116 -5.65 -2.06 2.60
N ILE A 117 -5.00 -1.37 1.65
CA ILE A 117 -5.04 -1.75 0.23
C ILE A 117 -4.48 -3.17 0.07
N TYR A 118 -3.32 -3.45 0.65
CA TYR A 118 -2.71 -4.78 0.54
C TYR A 118 -3.62 -5.88 1.10
N MET A 119 -4.29 -5.62 2.22
CA MET A 119 -5.27 -6.56 2.78
C MET A 119 -6.48 -6.74 1.85
N LEU A 120 -6.99 -5.65 1.27
CA LEU A 120 -8.09 -5.69 0.31
C LEU A 120 -7.68 -6.42 -0.98
N ASP A 121 -6.48 -6.20 -1.48
CA ASP A 121 -5.98 -6.86 -2.68
C ASP A 121 -5.86 -8.38 -2.49
N ILE A 122 -5.40 -8.84 -1.31
CA ILE A 122 -5.41 -10.28 -0.97
C ILE A 122 -6.84 -10.81 -0.98
N LEU A 123 -7.76 -10.12 -0.29
CA LEU A 123 -9.14 -10.55 -0.16
C LEU A 123 -9.86 -10.59 -1.51
N LEU A 124 -9.76 -9.52 -2.29
CA LEU A 124 -10.45 -9.37 -3.57
C LEU A 124 -9.85 -10.26 -4.67
N SER A 125 -8.57 -10.61 -4.57
CA SER A 125 -7.97 -11.61 -5.46
C SER A 125 -8.55 -13.00 -5.23
N LEU A 126 -8.87 -13.35 -3.98
CA LEU A 126 -9.45 -14.65 -3.62
C LEU A 126 -10.97 -14.67 -3.75
N LEU A 127 -11.63 -13.54 -3.49
CA LEU A 127 -13.08 -13.38 -3.43
C LEU A 127 -13.54 -12.19 -4.29
N PRO A 128 -13.45 -12.27 -5.62
CA PRO A 128 -13.73 -11.14 -6.52
C PRO A 128 -15.19 -10.67 -6.47
N GLU A 129 -16.11 -11.52 -6.02
CA GLU A 129 -17.53 -11.16 -5.85
C GLU A 129 -17.74 -10.02 -4.85
N PHE A 130 -16.79 -9.82 -3.94
CA PHE A 130 -16.81 -8.74 -2.94
C PHE A 130 -16.18 -7.44 -3.45
N PHE A 131 -16.17 -7.19 -4.75
CA PHE A 131 -15.53 -6.00 -5.37
C PHE A 131 -15.94 -4.67 -4.73
N PHE A 132 -17.15 -4.58 -4.16
CA PHE A 132 -17.64 -3.40 -3.45
C PHE A 132 -16.79 -3.04 -2.22
N LEU A 133 -16.06 -4.00 -1.63
CA LEU A 133 -15.13 -3.72 -0.54
C LEU A 133 -13.98 -2.80 -0.95
N ARG A 134 -13.73 -2.62 -2.25
CA ARG A 134 -12.74 -1.66 -2.74
C ARG A 134 -13.04 -0.22 -2.34
N PHE A 135 -14.29 0.12 -2.04
CA PHE A 135 -14.64 1.42 -1.47
C PHE A 135 -14.00 1.67 -0.10
N PHE A 136 -13.70 0.63 0.67
CA PHE A 136 -12.97 0.77 1.93
C PHE A 136 -11.54 1.28 1.76
N ALA A 137 -10.96 1.22 0.55
CA ALA A 137 -9.67 1.82 0.29
C ALA A 137 -9.66 3.34 0.59
N LEU A 138 -10.81 4.02 0.52
CA LEU A 138 -10.92 5.42 0.93
C LEU A 138 -10.64 5.66 2.41
N TYR A 139 -10.73 4.64 3.25
CA TYR A 139 -10.37 4.72 4.67
C TYR A 139 -8.88 5.02 4.90
N ILE A 140 -8.05 4.87 3.86
CA ILE A 140 -6.65 5.31 3.89
C ILE A 140 -6.53 6.79 4.22
N ILE A 141 -7.49 7.62 3.81
CA ILE A 141 -7.52 9.05 4.14
C ILE A 141 -7.46 9.23 5.66
N TYR A 142 -8.23 8.43 6.39
CA TYR A 142 -8.24 8.48 7.85
C TYR A 142 -6.92 7.94 8.45
N ILE A 143 -6.41 6.82 7.93
CA ILE A 143 -5.12 6.27 8.38
C ILE A 143 -3.99 7.29 8.18
N ALA A 144 -3.92 7.91 7.00
CA ALA A 144 -2.91 8.92 6.69
C ALA A 144 -3.10 10.22 7.51
N TRP A 145 -4.36 10.58 7.79
CA TRP A 145 -4.69 11.73 8.64
C TRP A 145 -4.09 11.58 10.04
N GLU A 146 -4.33 10.43 10.66
CA GLU A 146 -3.80 10.12 11.99
C GLU A 146 -2.28 10.00 12.02
N GLY A 147 -1.64 9.68 10.89
CA GLY A 147 -0.18 9.58 10.76
C GLY A 147 0.53 10.88 10.40
N ALA A 148 -0.17 11.85 9.83
CA ALA A 148 0.45 13.06 9.28
C ALA A 148 1.20 13.87 10.35
N ILE A 149 0.60 14.12 11.50
CA ILE A 149 1.21 14.89 12.58
C ILE A 149 2.25 14.04 13.35
N PRO A 150 1.90 12.88 13.94
CA PRO A 150 2.83 12.17 14.81
C PRO A 150 4.02 11.54 14.05
N TYR A 151 3.81 11.11 12.80
CA TYR A 151 4.83 10.40 12.03
C TYR A 151 5.60 11.32 11.08
N MET A 152 4.90 12.13 10.27
CA MET A 152 5.50 13.04 9.30
C MET A 152 5.81 14.43 9.86
N GLU A 153 5.37 14.74 11.08
CA GLU A 153 5.63 16.04 11.74
C GLU A 153 5.09 17.26 10.93
N VAL A 154 3.93 17.03 10.29
CA VAL A 154 3.20 18.09 9.57
C VAL A 154 2.52 19.01 10.59
N THR A 155 2.45 20.31 10.31
CA THR A 155 1.69 21.25 11.14
C THR A 155 0.17 21.05 10.94
N GLU A 156 -0.65 21.47 11.90
CA GLU A 156 -2.11 21.36 11.81
C GLU A 156 -2.66 22.10 10.57
N GLU A 157 -2.07 23.24 10.22
CA GLU A 157 -2.46 24.04 9.06
C GLU A 157 -2.17 23.35 7.72
N GLU A 158 -1.09 22.56 7.67
CA GLU A 158 -0.65 21.85 6.48
C GLU A 158 -1.30 20.45 6.33
N GLN A 159 -1.86 19.90 7.42
CA GLN A 159 -2.33 18.52 7.50
C GLN A 159 -3.32 18.17 6.41
N LEU A 160 -4.37 19.00 6.22
CA LEU A 160 -5.40 18.74 5.21
C LEU A 160 -4.80 18.67 3.79
N LYS A 161 -3.90 19.60 3.48
CA LYS A 161 -3.25 19.66 2.16
C LYS A 161 -2.30 18.47 1.96
N PHE A 162 -1.50 18.13 2.97
CA PHE A 162 -0.58 17.00 2.91
C PHE A 162 -1.33 15.67 2.74
N VAL A 163 -2.33 15.42 3.58
CA VAL A 163 -3.13 14.19 3.52
C VAL A 163 -3.88 14.07 2.21
N GLY A 164 -4.52 15.14 1.74
CA GLY A 164 -5.25 15.11 0.48
C GLY A 164 -4.36 14.74 -0.71
N ILE A 165 -3.17 15.35 -0.81
CA ILE A 165 -2.24 15.06 -1.90
C ILE A 165 -1.62 13.66 -1.75
N SER A 166 -1.13 13.32 -0.56
CA SER A 166 -0.47 12.03 -0.34
C SER A 166 -1.40 10.84 -0.53
N THR A 167 -2.64 10.91 -0.03
CA THR A 167 -3.62 9.84 -0.23
C THR A 167 -4.06 9.70 -1.69
N ALA A 168 -4.21 10.82 -2.41
CA ALA A 168 -4.46 10.76 -3.85
C ALA A 168 -3.32 10.05 -4.59
N ILE A 169 -2.05 10.36 -4.27
CA ILE A 169 -0.89 9.69 -4.83
C ILE A 169 -0.89 8.20 -4.48
N ILE A 170 -1.13 7.84 -3.21
CA ILE A 170 -1.13 6.45 -2.73
C ILE A 170 -2.18 5.61 -3.46
N ILE A 171 -3.37 6.15 -3.68
CA ILE A 171 -4.47 5.43 -4.34
C ILE A 171 -4.27 5.36 -5.85
N LEU A 172 -3.89 6.47 -6.48
CA LEU A 172 -3.82 6.55 -7.93
C LEU A 172 -2.59 5.85 -8.53
N THR A 173 -1.45 5.87 -7.83
CA THR A 173 -0.19 5.35 -8.39
C THR A 173 -0.26 3.84 -8.71
N PRO A 174 -0.71 2.95 -7.82
CA PRO A 174 -0.87 1.54 -8.16
C PRO A 174 -1.85 1.31 -9.32
N LEU A 175 -2.96 2.06 -9.35
CA LEU A 175 -3.96 1.96 -10.43
C LEU A 175 -3.39 2.36 -11.80
N VAL A 176 -2.59 3.41 -11.85
CA VAL A 176 -1.92 3.85 -13.08
C VAL A 176 -0.92 2.79 -13.56
N ILE A 177 -0.15 2.20 -12.64
CA ILE A 177 0.80 1.12 -12.98
C ILE A 177 0.04 -0.11 -13.48
N GLU A 178 -1.01 -0.53 -12.78
CA GLU A 178 -1.84 -1.67 -13.17
C GLU A 178 -2.45 -1.47 -14.56
N PHE A 179 -3.01 -0.30 -14.81
CA PHE A 179 -3.57 0.07 -16.11
C PHE A 179 -2.50 0.05 -17.20
N ALA A 180 -1.34 0.66 -16.98
CA ALA A 180 -0.24 0.67 -17.94
C ALA A 180 0.27 -0.75 -18.25
N LEU A 181 0.48 -1.58 -17.23
CA LEU A 181 0.95 -2.96 -17.41
C LEU A 181 -0.09 -3.85 -18.08
N SER A 182 -1.38 -3.65 -17.79
CA SER A 182 -2.46 -4.43 -18.40
C SER A 182 -2.53 -4.26 -19.92
N MET A 183 -2.08 -3.12 -20.46
CA MET A 183 -1.99 -2.90 -21.90
C MET A 183 -0.97 -3.84 -22.59
N PHE A 184 0.06 -4.25 -21.86
CA PHE A 184 1.09 -5.16 -22.35
C PHE A 184 0.79 -6.65 -22.08
N MET A 185 -0.27 -6.95 -21.33
CA MET A 185 -0.63 -8.30 -20.93
C MET A 185 -2.02 -8.71 -21.49
N PRO A 186 -2.13 -9.04 -22.78
CA PRO A 186 -3.41 -9.46 -23.37
C PRO A 186 -3.93 -10.73 -22.68
N GLY A 187 -5.23 -10.79 -22.45
CA GLY A 187 -5.92 -11.91 -21.79
C GLY A 187 -6.21 -11.72 -20.28
N LEU A 188 -5.65 -10.66 -19.66
CA LEU A 188 -5.98 -10.24 -18.27
C LEU A 188 -7.16 -9.24 -18.20
N ARG A 189 -7.84 -8.96 -19.30
CA ARG A 189 -9.03 -8.12 -19.25
C ARG A 189 -10.11 -8.85 -18.45
N PHE A 190 -10.40 -8.31 -17.26
CA PHE A 190 -11.49 -8.68 -16.37
C PHE A 190 -12.83 -8.19 -16.90
#